data_eed76c13ee9543e9eee81beca3c6facc
#
_entry.id   eed76c13ee9543e9eee81beca3c6facc
#
_cell.length_a   1.000
_cell.length_b   1.000
_cell.length_c   1.000
_cell.angle_alpha   90.00
_cell.angle_beta   90.00
_cell.angle_gamma   90.00
#
_symmetry.space_group_name_H-M   'P 1'
#
loop_
_entity.id
_entity.type
_entity.pdbx_description
1 polymer ?
#
loop_
_entity_poly.entity_id
_entity_poly.type
_entity_poly.pdbx_seq_one_letter_code
_entity_poly.pdbx_strand_id
1 'polypeptide(L)'
;EIGPPESYEEVDRVIHMLSDFEWIVFSSRNGVHYFLDRLATLGLDARQFAGVKIAAIGPGTAAALKQRHLNCDLIPAEYRAESLAESLRVEASGSSVLLVRASRGRDTLCDMLKNDGAEVTQVVAYVSRDITEIDPVVAAALAAGEVDWITVTSSAIGRSLVALFGSSLGQAKVASISSITSGALSALDVTVDAEAQEHSLDGLILAITESLK
;
A
#
# COMPACT_ATOMS: atom_id res chain seq x y z
N GLU A 1 -8.58 7.00 -1.08
CA GLU A 1 -9.49 5.85 -1.20
C GLU A 1 -8.76 4.67 -1.86
N ILE A 2 -9.03 3.48 -1.36
CA ILE A 2 -8.58 2.21 -1.95
C ILE A 2 -9.83 1.47 -2.41
N GLY A 3 -9.82 1.00 -3.65
CA GLY A 3 -10.97 0.32 -4.26
C GLY A 3 -10.57 -0.75 -5.27
N PRO A 4 -11.55 -1.50 -5.81
CA PRO A 4 -11.31 -2.48 -6.85
C PRO A 4 -10.77 -1.82 -8.13
N PRO A 5 -10.12 -2.58 -9.03
CA PRO A 5 -9.73 -2.07 -10.34
C PRO A 5 -10.98 -1.72 -11.17
N GLU A 6 -10.82 -0.90 -12.19
CA GLU A 6 -11.92 -0.52 -13.09
C GLU A 6 -12.48 -1.71 -13.88
N SER A 7 -11.62 -2.67 -14.21
CA SER A 7 -11.97 -3.96 -14.80
C SER A 7 -11.13 -5.07 -14.18
N TYR A 8 -11.72 -6.23 -13.98
CA TYR A 8 -11.03 -7.43 -13.53
C TYR A 8 -10.47 -8.29 -14.67
N GLU A 9 -10.69 -7.93 -15.93
CA GLU A 9 -10.29 -8.75 -17.10
C GLU A 9 -8.83 -9.16 -17.07
N GLU A 10 -7.92 -8.21 -16.83
CA GLU A 10 -6.49 -8.49 -16.75
C GLU A 10 -6.12 -9.31 -15.50
N VAL A 11 -6.78 -9.05 -14.37
CA VAL A 11 -6.59 -9.82 -13.14
C VAL A 11 -7.05 -11.25 -13.34
N ASP A 12 -8.22 -11.45 -13.96
CA ASP A 12 -8.77 -12.79 -14.25
C ASP A 12 -7.87 -13.55 -15.21
N ARG A 13 -7.38 -12.87 -16.26
CA ARG A 13 -6.47 -13.45 -17.24
C ARG A 13 -5.20 -13.99 -16.55
N VAL A 14 -4.53 -13.18 -15.75
CA VAL A 14 -3.28 -13.61 -15.09
C VAL A 14 -3.53 -14.67 -14.01
N ILE A 15 -4.68 -14.65 -13.34
CA ILE A 15 -5.07 -15.70 -12.38
C ILE A 15 -5.20 -17.06 -13.08
N HIS A 16 -5.80 -17.12 -14.26
CA HIS A 16 -5.91 -18.37 -15.02
C HIS A 16 -4.57 -18.84 -15.62
N MET A 17 -3.61 -17.95 -15.74
CA MET A 17 -2.26 -18.21 -16.26
C MET A 17 -1.19 -18.25 -15.16
N LEU A 18 -1.57 -18.40 -13.87
CA LEU A 18 -0.62 -18.35 -12.76
C LEU A 18 0.51 -19.38 -12.89
N SER A 19 0.22 -20.56 -13.44
CA SER A 19 1.24 -21.60 -13.69
C SER A 19 2.28 -21.24 -14.73
N ASP A 20 2.07 -20.19 -15.54
CA ASP A 20 3.00 -19.73 -16.55
C ASP A 20 4.07 -18.81 -15.97
N PHE A 21 3.90 -18.41 -14.70
CA PHE A 21 4.86 -17.58 -13.99
C PHE A 21 5.70 -18.41 -13.03
N GLU A 22 7.01 -18.11 -13.00
CA GLU A 22 7.92 -18.68 -12.01
C GLU A 22 7.88 -17.91 -10.70
N TRP A 23 7.60 -16.61 -10.78
CA TRP A 23 7.48 -15.72 -9.63
C TRP A 23 6.19 -14.91 -9.66
N ILE A 24 5.58 -14.74 -8.49
CA ILE A 24 4.59 -13.71 -8.24
C ILE A 24 5.10 -12.76 -7.16
N VAL A 25 5.04 -11.46 -7.43
CA VAL A 25 5.58 -10.41 -6.55
C VAL A 25 4.45 -9.52 -6.08
N PHE A 26 4.25 -9.45 -4.77
CA PHE A 26 3.27 -8.56 -4.15
C PHE A 26 3.93 -7.31 -3.58
N SER A 27 3.60 -6.15 -4.14
CA SER A 27 4.15 -4.86 -3.72
C SER A 27 3.38 -4.20 -2.57
N SER A 28 2.30 -4.82 -2.07
CA SER A 28 1.50 -4.28 -0.97
C SER A 28 0.54 -5.30 -0.36
N ARG A 29 0.10 -5.06 0.89
CA ARG A 29 -0.97 -5.83 1.54
C ARG A 29 -2.29 -5.77 0.76
N ASN A 30 -2.64 -4.60 0.25
CA ASN A 30 -3.87 -4.43 -0.52
C ASN A 30 -3.83 -5.26 -1.81
N GLY A 31 -2.67 -5.31 -2.49
CA GLY A 31 -2.48 -6.20 -3.65
C GLY A 31 -2.77 -7.66 -3.32
N VAL A 32 -2.31 -8.14 -2.16
CA VAL A 32 -2.61 -9.49 -1.68
C VAL A 32 -4.12 -9.68 -1.49
N HIS A 33 -4.78 -8.76 -0.76
CA HIS A 33 -6.21 -8.89 -0.48
C HIS A 33 -7.03 -8.88 -1.77
N TYR A 34 -6.91 -7.87 -2.61
CA TYR A 34 -7.70 -7.74 -3.83
C TYR A 34 -7.46 -8.89 -4.81
N PHE A 35 -6.21 -9.33 -4.97
CA PHE A 35 -5.87 -10.44 -5.87
C PHE A 35 -6.42 -11.77 -5.38
N LEU A 36 -6.25 -12.10 -4.10
CA LEU A 36 -6.73 -13.37 -3.54
C LEU A 36 -8.26 -13.39 -3.33
N ASP A 37 -8.89 -12.24 -3.04
CA ASP A 37 -10.34 -12.14 -3.00
C ASP A 37 -10.94 -12.36 -4.40
N ARG A 38 -10.29 -11.83 -5.45
CA ARG A 38 -10.71 -12.10 -6.83
C ARG A 38 -10.54 -13.55 -7.21
N LEU A 39 -9.41 -14.17 -6.87
CA LEU A 39 -9.14 -15.60 -7.07
C LEU A 39 -10.25 -16.43 -6.43
N ALA A 40 -10.62 -16.15 -5.18
CA ALA A 40 -11.71 -16.85 -4.49
C ALA A 40 -13.08 -16.62 -5.17
N THR A 41 -13.34 -15.41 -5.69
CA THR A 41 -14.57 -15.10 -6.44
C THR A 41 -14.69 -15.93 -7.72
N LEU A 42 -13.56 -16.29 -8.33
CA LEU A 42 -13.50 -17.19 -9.50
C LEU A 42 -13.66 -18.67 -9.12
N GLY A 43 -13.85 -18.99 -7.85
CA GLY A 43 -13.95 -20.38 -7.36
C GLY A 43 -12.61 -21.12 -7.29
N LEU A 44 -11.51 -20.36 -7.36
CA LEU A 44 -10.14 -20.88 -7.30
C LEU A 44 -9.57 -20.67 -5.89
N ASP A 45 -8.49 -21.38 -5.56
CA ASP A 45 -7.84 -21.30 -4.25
C ASP A 45 -6.31 -21.35 -4.33
N ALA A 46 -5.65 -21.47 -3.17
CA ALA A 46 -4.19 -21.45 -3.05
C ALA A 46 -3.47 -22.53 -3.89
N ARG A 47 -4.15 -23.56 -4.39
CA ARG A 47 -3.57 -24.58 -5.28
C ARG A 47 -3.11 -23.99 -6.61
N GLN A 48 -3.65 -22.83 -7.01
CA GLN A 48 -3.20 -22.11 -8.21
C GLN A 48 -1.74 -21.64 -8.11
N PHE A 49 -1.21 -21.52 -6.90
CA PHE A 49 0.19 -21.11 -6.66
C PHE A 49 1.17 -22.31 -6.67
N ALA A 50 0.70 -23.52 -7.00
CA ALA A 50 1.58 -24.69 -7.03
C ALA A 50 2.71 -24.52 -8.05
N GLY A 51 3.96 -24.55 -7.58
CA GLY A 51 5.15 -24.35 -8.41
C GLY A 51 5.55 -22.91 -8.64
N VAL A 52 4.76 -21.92 -8.19
CA VAL A 52 5.07 -20.50 -8.29
C VAL A 52 5.73 -20.00 -7.01
N LYS A 53 6.89 -19.38 -7.12
CA LYS A 53 7.56 -18.72 -5.99
C LYS A 53 6.90 -17.38 -5.68
N ILE A 54 6.83 -17.02 -4.41
CA ILE A 54 6.13 -15.81 -3.94
C ILE A 54 7.12 -14.86 -3.28
N ALA A 55 7.19 -13.62 -3.75
CA ALA A 55 7.94 -12.56 -3.11
C ALA A 55 7.02 -11.45 -2.58
N ALA A 56 7.35 -10.91 -1.41
CA ALA A 56 6.65 -9.80 -0.80
C ALA A 56 7.60 -8.64 -0.53
N ILE A 57 7.13 -7.40 -0.72
CA ILE A 57 7.96 -6.20 -0.50
C ILE A 57 8.38 -6.02 0.96
N GLY A 58 7.65 -6.62 1.89
CA GLY A 58 7.97 -6.49 3.31
C GLY A 58 7.07 -7.34 4.22
N PRO A 59 7.34 -7.32 5.54
CA PRO A 59 6.70 -8.22 6.51
C PRO A 59 5.18 -8.05 6.59
N GLY A 60 4.65 -6.84 6.44
CA GLY A 60 3.21 -6.62 6.44
C GLY A 60 2.49 -7.28 5.24
N THR A 61 3.13 -7.32 4.07
CA THR A 61 2.62 -8.02 2.88
C THR A 61 2.74 -9.53 3.06
N ALA A 62 3.87 -10.00 3.61
CA ALA A 62 4.08 -11.41 3.91
C ALA A 62 3.07 -11.92 4.97
N ALA A 63 2.77 -11.12 5.99
CA ALA A 63 1.74 -11.45 6.98
C ALA A 63 0.34 -11.59 6.36
N ALA A 64 -0.02 -10.72 5.39
CA ALA A 64 -1.28 -10.82 4.67
C ALA A 64 -1.35 -12.11 3.82
N LEU A 65 -0.27 -12.52 3.17
CA LEU A 65 -0.17 -13.79 2.46
C LEU A 65 -0.32 -14.98 3.42
N LYS A 66 0.36 -14.93 4.56
CA LYS A 66 0.28 -15.98 5.59
C LYS A 66 -1.13 -16.16 6.15
N GLN A 67 -1.90 -15.09 6.31
CA GLN A 67 -3.32 -15.15 6.68
C GLN A 67 -4.18 -15.88 5.65
N ARG A 68 -3.73 -15.95 4.40
CA ARG A 68 -4.35 -16.69 3.30
C ARG A 68 -3.66 -18.03 3.02
N HIS A 69 -2.88 -18.55 4.01
CA HIS A 69 -2.16 -19.83 3.94
C HIS A 69 -1.08 -19.91 2.84
N LEU A 70 -0.56 -18.78 2.39
CA LEU A 70 0.56 -18.68 1.47
C LEU A 70 1.82 -18.19 2.22
N ASN A 71 2.94 -18.86 2.00
CA ASN A 71 4.24 -18.44 2.53
C ASN A 71 5.01 -17.69 1.45
N CYS A 72 5.85 -16.74 1.86
CA CYS A 72 6.79 -16.09 0.96
C CYS A 72 8.09 -16.88 0.87
N ASP A 73 8.61 -17.01 -0.34
CA ASP A 73 9.94 -17.53 -0.61
C ASP A 73 11.00 -16.44 -0.41
N LEU A 74 10.61 -15.17 -0.65
CA LEU A 74 11.53 -14.04 -0.54
C LEU A 74 10.87 -12.80 0.07
N ILE A 75 11.58 -12.20 1.03
CA ILE A 75 11.29 -10.87 1.60
C ILE A 75 12.63 -10.14 1.68
N PRO A 76 12.79 -8.93 1.14
CA PRO A 76 14.05 -8.19 1.18
C PRO A 76 14.38 -7.73 2.60
N ALA A 77 15.67 -7.43 2.85
CA ALA A 77 16.12 -6.91 4.14
C ALA A 77 15.60 -5.49 4.40
N GLU A 78 15.49 -4.66 3.34
CA GLU A 78 14.87 -3.34 3.38
C GLU A 78 13.57 -3.35 2.57
N TYR A 79 12.50 -2.80 3.13
CA TYR A 79 11.12 -2.93 2.60
C TYR A 79 10.83 -1.87 1.53
N ARG A 80 11.65 -1.87 0.47
CA ARG A 80 11.56 -0.95 -0.66
C ARG A 80 11.76 -1.68 -1.99
N ALA A 81 11.29 -1.04 -3.06
CA ALA A 81 11.29 -1.62 -4.40
C ALA A 81 12.70 -2.01 -4.88
N GLU A 82 13.66 -1.14 -4.60
CA GLU A 82 15.06 -1.32 -5.01
C GLU A 82 15.68 -2.56 -4.35
N SER A 83 15.48 -2.72 -3.03
CA SER A 83 16.01 -3.87 -2.29
C SER A 83 15.33 -5.19 -2.68
N LEU A 84 14.02 -5.15 -3.00
CA LEU A 84 13.31 -6.31 -3.50
C LEU A 84 13.82 -6.72 -4.90
N ALA A 85 14.02 -5.76 -5.80
CA ALA A 85 14.61 -6.03 -7.12
C ALA A 85 15.99 -6.65 -7.00
N GLU A 86 16.84 -6.08 -6.13
CA GLU A 86 18.20 -6.59 -5.92
C GLU A 86 18.22 -8.02 -5.34
N SER A 87 17.31 -8.31 -4.42
CA SER A 87 17.15 -9.66 -3.85
C SER A 87 16.66 -10.67 -4.88
N LEU A 88 15.83 -10.25 -5.84
CA LEU A 88 15.33 -11.10 -6.94
C LEU A 88 16.29 -11.21 -8.12
N ARG A 89 17.27 -10.32 -8.23
CA ARG A 89 18.13 -10.17 -9.42
C ARG A 89 18.73 -11.47 -9.93
N VAL A 90 19.22 -12.33 -9.04
CA VAL A 90 19.86 -13.60 -9.41
C VAL A 90 18.80 -14.68 -9.63
N GLU A 91 17.78 -14.75 -8.78
CA GLU A 91 16.80 -15.83 -8.78
C GLU A 91 15.71 -15.66 -9.85
N ALA A 92 15.43 -14.42 -10.27
CA ALA A 92 14.39 -14.11 -11.24
C ALA A 92 14.96 -13.74 -12.63
N SER A 93 16.29 -13.74 -12.82
CA SER A 93 16.87 -13.50 -14.14
C SER A 93 16.47 -14.58 -15.14
N GLY A 94 15.90 -14.16 -16.27
CA GLY A 94 15.36 -15.08 -17.29
C GLY A 94 14.01 -15.71 -16.94
N SER A 95 13.46 -15.40 -15.76
CA SER A 95 12.17 -15.94 -15.29
C SER A 95 10.98 -15.08 -15.71
N SER A 96 9.82 -15.73 -15.82
CA SER A 96 8.53 -15.06 -15.96
C SER A 96 8.02 -14.58 -14.58
N VAL A 97 7.82 -13.28 -14.46
CA VAL A 97 7.45 -12.62 -13.19
C VAL A 97 6.11 -11.90 -13.32
N LEU A 98 5.14 -12.26 -12.48
CA LEU A 98 3.90 -11.51 -12.31
C LEU A 98 4.07 -10.49 -11.17
N LEU A 99 3.96 -9.20 -11.48
CA LEU A 99 3.99 -8.12 -10.49
C LEU A 99 2.58 -7.62 -10.20
N VAL A 100 2.07 -7.91 -8.99
CA VAL A 100 0.77 -7.45 -8.50
C VAL A 100 0.93 -6.10 -7.80
N ARG A 101 0.27 -5.05 -8.33
CA ARG A 101 0.46 -3.68 -7.87
C ARG A 101 -0.83 -2.86 -7.78
N ALA A 102 -0.72 -1.66 -7.21
CA ALA A 102 -1.73 -0.62 -7.29
C ALA A 102 -1.75 0.08 -8.66
N SER A 103 -2.84 0.79 -8.96
CA SER A 103 -2.92 1.71 -10.12
C SER A 103 -1.90 2.84 -10.05
N ARG A 104 -1.46 3.23 -8.87
CA ARG A 104 -0.45 4.25 -8.60
C ARG A 104 0.81 3.62 -8.03
N GLY A 105 1.94 4.23 -8.31
CA GLY A 105 3.24 3.82 -7.81
C GLY A 105 4.32 4.01 -8.87
N ARG A 106 5.58 3.96 -8.44
CA ARG A 106 6.74 4.04 -9.34
C ARG A 106 6.92 2.71 -10.07
N ASP A 107 7.40 2.75 -11.30
CA ASP A 107 7.73 1.55 -12.08
C ASP A 107 9.12 0.98 -11.75
N THR A 108 9.80 1.55 -10.75
CA THR A 108 11.18 1.20 -10.34
C THR A 108 11.40 -0.31 -10.22
N LEU A 109 10.50 -1.03 -9.54
CA LEU A 109 10.63 -2.49 -9.37
C LEU A 109 10.53 -3.23 -10.71
N CYS A 110 9.56 -2.86 -11.54
CA CYS A 110 9.39 -3.44 -12.87
C CYS A 110 10.59 -3.19 -13.77
N ASP A 111 11.06 -1.94 -13.80
CA ASP A 111 12.17 -1.53 -14.65
C ASP A 111 13.48 -2.24 -14.24
N MET A 112 13.74 -2.34 -12.93
CA MET A 112 14.91 -3.06 -12.43
C MET A 112 14.86 -4.55 -12.77
N LEU A 113 13.72 -5.22 -12.54
CA LEU A 113 13.57 -6.65 -12.89
C LEU A 113 13.74 -6.90 -14.38
N LYS A 114 13.17 -6.05 -15.25
CA LYS A 114 13.36 -6.14 -16.70
C LYS A 114 14.82 -5.92 -17.12
N ASN A 115 15.49 -4.94 -16.51
CA ASN A 115 16.92 -4.67 -16.79
C ASN A 115 17.82 -5.84 -16.36
N ASP A 116 17.41 -6.58 -15.33
CA ASP A 116 18.09 -7.80 -14.85
C ASP A 116 17.68 -9.06 -15.63
N GLY A 117 16.89 -8.92 -16.70
CA GLY A 117 16.56 -9.97 -17.66
C GLY A 117 15.28 -10.75 -17.37
N ALA A 118 14.46 -10.34 -16.42
CA ALA A 118 13.17 -10.98 -16.16
C ALA A 118 12.09 -10.56 -17.19
N GLU A 119 11.19 -11.48 -17.53
CA GLU A 119 9.97 -11.20 -18.30
C GLU A 119 8.84 -10.76 -17.37
N VAL A 120 8.65 -9.45 -17.20
CA VAL A 120 7.72 -8.92 -16.21
C VAL A 120 6.36 -8.59 -16.82
N THR A 121 5.31 -9.27 -16.35
CA THR A 121 3.90 -8.92 -16.54
C THR A 121 3.42 -8.17 -15.32
N GLN A 122 2.85 -6.97 -15.50
CA GLN A 122 2.25 -6.20 -14.41
C GLN A 122 0.73 -6.33 -14.44
N VAL A 123 0.10 -6.45 -13.26
CA VAL A 123 -1.35 -6.39 -13.12
C VAL A 123 -1.76 -5.43 -12.01
N VAL A 124 -2.73 -4.57 -12.33
CA VAL A 124 -3.33 -3.65 -11.36
C VAL A 124 -4.44 -4.39 -10.62
N ALA A 125 -4.16 -4.85 -9.40
CA ALA A 125 -5.13 -5.57 -8.59
C ALA A 125 -6.11 -4.64 -7.85
N TYR A 126 -5.73 -3.39 -7.61
CA TYR A 126 -6.57 -2.40 -6.93
C TYR A 126 -6.21 -0.98 -7.37
N VAL A 127 -7.14 -0.07 -7.18
CA VAL A 127 -6.91 1.36 -7.43
C VAL A 127 -6.67 2.10 -6.11
N SER A 128 -5.75 3.08 -6.20
CA SER A 128 -5.55 4.10 -5.17
C SER A 128 -5.83 5.44 -5.82
N ARG A 129 -6.82 6.17 -5.31
CA ARG A 129 -7.22 7.48 -5.84
C ARG A 129 -7.39 8.48 -4.71
N ASP A 130 -7.19 9.75 -5.02
CA ASP A 130 -7.51 10.81 -4.08
C ASP A 130 -9.03 10.96 -4.02
N ILE A 131 -9.56 11.17 -2.81
CA ILE A 131 -10.96 11.55 -2.63
C ILE A 131 -11.08 12.99 -3.10
N THR A 132 -12.09 13.27 -3.92
CA THR A 132 -12.37 14.61 -4.46
C THR A 132 -13.62 15.23 -3.85
N GLU A 133 -14.42 14.44 -3.15
CA GLU A 133 -15.64 14.87 -2.50
C GLU A 133 -15.55 14.64 -1.00
N ILE A 134 -15.98 15.61 -0.23
CA ILE A 134 -16.00 15.52 1.23
C ILE A 134 -17.25 14.73 1.66
N ASP A 135 -17.06 13.73 2.52
CA ASP A 135 -18.18 13.08 3.18
C ASP A 135 -18.93 14.10 4.07
N PRO A 136 -20.23 14.35 3.82
CA PRO A 136 -20.99 15.34 4.57
C PRO A 136 -21.04 15.09 6.09
N VAL A 137 -20.97 13.82 6.52
CA VAL A 137 -20.95 13.46 7.94
C VAL A 137 -19.62 13.89 8.57
N VAL A 138 -18.50 13.63 7.87
CA VAL A 138 -17.16 14.04 8.33
C VAL A 138 -17.05 15.57 8.36
N ALA A 139 -17.57 16.25 7.32
CA ALA A 139 -17.58 17.71 7.26
C ALA A 139 -18.37 18.32 8.42
N ALA A 140 -19.56 17.77 8.72
CA ALA A 140 -20.40 18.23 9.82
C ALA A 140 -19.74 18.02 11.17
N ALA A 141 -19.15 16.84 11.43
CA ALA A 141 -18.47 16.54 12.68
C ALA A 141 -17.25 17.46 12.90
N LEU A 142 -16.47 17.71 11.84
CA LEU A 142 -15.34 18.63 11.93
C LEU A 142 -15.78 20.07 12.22
N ALA A 143 -16.83 20.54 11.53
CA ALA A 143 -17.39 21.87 11.75
C ALA A 143 -18.03 22.04 13.14
N ALA A 144 -18.60 20.97 13.69
CA ALA A 144 -19.18 20.95 15.05
C ALA A 144 -18.11 20.84 16.17
N GLY A 145 -16.83 20.62 15.83
CA GLY A 145 -15.76 20.41 16.82
C GLY A 145 -15.85 19.05 17.52
N GLU A 146 -16.48 18.07 16.89
CA GLU A 146 -16.64 16.70 17.41
C GLU A 146 -15.45 15.80 17.08
N VAL A 147 -14.47 16.32 16.33
CA VAL A 147 -13.22 15.62 15.98
C VAL A 147 -12.08 16.17 16.82
N ASP A 148 -11.56 15.36 17.73
CA ASP A 148 -10.43 15.74 18.58
C ASP A 148 -9.10 15.65 17.85
N TRP A 149 -8.89 14.57 17.06
CA TRP A 149 -7.64 14.28 16.37
C TRP A 149 -7.82 13.83 14.93
N ILE A 150 -6.94 14.33 14.07
CA ILE A 150 -6.79 13.86 12.69
C ILE A 150 -5.44 13.19 12.56
N THR A 151 -5.42 11.92 12.15
CA THR A 151 -4.18 11.15 11.95
C THR A 151 -3.75 11.18 10.49
N VAL A 152 -2.49 11.56 10.23
CA VAL A 152 -1.94 11.66 8.87
C VAL A 152 -0.77 10.69 8.72
N THR A 153 -0.99 9.62 7.96
CA THR A 153 -0.04 8.50 7.81
C THR A 153 0.84 8.59 6.54
N SER A 154 0.74 9.67 5.77
CA SER A 154 1.65 9.95 4.65
C SER A 154 1.50 11.39 4.17
N SER A 155 2.54 11.91 3.51
CA SER A 155 2.49 13.24 2.87
C SER A 155 1.40 13.35 1.79
N ALA A 156 1.05 12.25 1.12
CA ALA A 156 -0.05 12.22 0.15
C ALA A 156 -1.41 12.43 0.83
N ILE A 157 -1.66 11.75 1.96
CA ILE A 157 -2.87 11.95 2.77
C ILE A 157 -2.94 13.38 3.29
N GLY A 158 -1.81 13.95 3.74
CA GLY A 158 -1.75 15.35 4.18
C GLY A 158 -2.16 16.33 3.07
N ARG A 159 -1.66 16.13 1.86
CA ARG A 159 -2.08 16.94 0.70
C ARG A 159 -3.57 16.79 0.38
N SER A 160 -4.11 15.56 0.40
CA SER A 160 -5.53 15.32 0.18
C SER A 160 -6.40 15.95 1.27
N LEU A 161 -5.97 15.88 2.53
CA LEU A 161 -6.65 16.53 3.66
C LEU A 161 -6.79 18.03 3.43
N VAL A 162 -5.70 18.71 3.09
CA VAL A 162 -5.72 20.16 2.84
C VAL A 162 -6.49 20.51 1.57
N ALA A 163 -6.41 19.69 0.52
CA ALA A 163 -7.19 19.90 -0.71
C ALA A 163 -8.71 19.82 -0.46
N LEU A 164 -9.16 18.96 0.48
CA LEU A 164 -10.56 18.78 0.81
C LEU A 164 -11.07 19.82 1.84
N PHE A 165 -10.32 20.04 2.91
CA PHE A 165 -10.80 20.78 4.08
C PHE A 165 -10.09 22.14 4.26
N GLY A 166 -9.07 22.45 3.44
CA GLY A 166 -8.19 23.58 3.68
C GLY A 166 -7.18 23.31 4.80
N SER A 167 -6.41 24.34 5.16
CA SER A 167 -5.44 24.28 6.28
C SER A 167 -6.09 24.51 7.64
N SER A 168 -7.31 25.09 7.69
CA SER A 168 -8.06 25.30 8.91
C SER A 168 -8.91 24.09 9.23
N LEU A 169 -8.45 23.25 10.13
CA LEU A 169 -9.09 21.99 10.52
C LEU A 169 -9.95 22.15 11.81
N GLY A 170 -10.46 23.35 12.05
CA GLY A 170 -11.28 23.67 13.23
C GLY A 170 -10.45 23.58 14.51
N GLN A 171 -11.00 22.84 15.51
CA GLN A 171 -10.32 22.59 16.79
C GLN A 171 -9.57 21.25 16.81
N ALA A 172 -9.63 20.48 15.72
CA ALA A 172 -9.00 19.17 15.64
C ALA A 172 -7.48 19.32 15.64
N LYS A 173 -6.81 18.56 16.50
CA LYS A 173 -5.36 18.41 16.52
C LYS A 173 -4.90 17.46 15.45
N VAL A 174 -3.68 17.64 14.96
CA VAL A 174 -3.11 16.81 13.89
C VAL A 174 -1.95 15.98 14.41
N ALA A 175 -2.03 14.66 14.21
CA ALA A 175 -0.94 13.75 14.50
C ALA A 175 -0.35 13.18 13.20
N SER A 176 0.97 13.25 13.04
CA SER A 176 1.69 12.75 11.88
C SER A 176 2.52 11.50 12.21
N ILE A 177 2.65 10.61 11.23
CA ILE A 177 3.39 9.35 11.40
C ILE A 177 4.91 9.53 11.32
N SER A 178 5.42 10.66 10.80
CA SER A 178 6.86 10.87 10.61
C SER A 178 7.19 12.34 10.32
N SER A 179 8.45 12.71 10.51
CA SER A 179 8.98 14.04 10.20
C SER A 179 8.81 14.43 8.72
N ILE A 180 8.86 13.47 7.79
CA ILE A 180 8.59 13.72 6.36
C ILE A 180 7.12 14.14 6.16
N THR A 181 6.20 13.50 6.87
CA THR A 181 4.78 13.85 6.83
C THR A 181 4.51 15.19 7.51
N SER A 182 5.15 15.45 8.66
CA SER A 182 5.09 16.74 9.36
C SER A 182 5.60 17.88 8.48
N GLY A 183 6.74 17.70 7.82
CA GLY A 183 7.29 18.68 6.90
C GLY A 183 6.36 19.00 5.73
N ALA A 184 5.70 17.98 5.19
CA ALA A 184 4.71 18.16 4.12
C ALA A 184 3.44 18.90 4.60
N LEU A 185 2.98 18.66 5.82
CA LEU A 185 1.85 19.37 6.44
C LEU A 185 2.20 20.82 6.75
N SER A 186 3.38 21.06 7.33
CA SER A 186 3.87 22.42 7.62
C SER A 186 4.02 23.27 6.36
N ALA A 187 4.45 22.67 5.24
CA ALA A 187 4.53 23.34 3.94
C ALA A 187 3.14 23.69 3.35
N LEU A 188 2.05 23.17 3.94
CA LEU A 188 0.66 23.44 3.60
C LEU A 188 -0.06 24.25 4.70
N ASP A 189 0.70 24.93 5.57
CA ASP A 189 0.21 25.73 6.69
C ASP A 189 -0.65 24.95 7.71
N VAL A 190 -0.40 23.63 7.86
CA VAL A 190 -1.04 22.80 8.88
C VAL A 190 -0.07 22.58 10.03
N THR A 191 -0.49 22.94 11.24
CA THR A 191 0.23 22.66 12.47
C THR A 191 0.13 21.19 12.84
N VAL A 192 1.25 20.57 13.21
CA VAL A 192 1.30 19.19 13.71
C VAL A 192 1.45 19.24 15.23
N ASP A 193 0.48 18.68 15.94
CA ASP A 193 0.41 18.69 17.41
C ASP A 193 1.13 17.48 18.04
N ALA A 194 1.23 16.37 17.29
CA ALA A 194 1.96 15.18 17.72
C ALA A 194 2.63 14.49 16.53
N GLU A 195 3.87 14.02 16.73
CA GLU A 195 4.62 13.26 15.72
C GLU A 195 5.06 11.91 16.31
N ALA A 196 4.78 10.82 15.59
CA ALA A 196 5.18 9.49 16.01
C ALA A 196 6.71 9.33 15.93
N GLN A 197 7.31 8.81 16.99
CA GLN A 197 8.73 8.45 17.00
C GLN A 197 8.98 7.14 16.27
N GLU A 198 8.09 6.17 16.43
CA GLU A 198 8.05 4.96 15.65
C GLU A 198 7.04 5.13 14.50
N HIS A 199 7.46 4.91 13.26
CA HIS A 199 6.64 5.12 12.07
C HIS A 199 5.62 3.99 11.88
N SER A 200 4.77 3.78 12.88
CA SER A 200 3.72 2.77 12.96
C SER A 200 2.42 3.38 13.46
N LEU A 201 1.31 2.66 13.30
CA LEU A 201 0.03 3.10 13.88
C LEU A 201 0.08 3.12 15.41
N ASP A 202 0.77 2.16 16.02
CA ASP A 202 0.96 2.11 17.47
C ASP A 202 1.78 3.30 17.95
N GLY A 203 2.86 3.67 17.25
CA GLY A 203 3.65 4.86 17.53
C GLY A 203 2.84 6.16 17.40
N LEU A 204 1.92 6.21 16.43
CA LEU A 204 1.02 7.36 16.25
C LEU A 204 0.02 7.50 17.41
N ILE A 205 -0.57 6.37 17.85
CA ILE A 205 -1.46 6.34 19.03
C ILE A 205 -0.68 6.74 20.28
N LEU A 206 0.54 6.26 20.45
CA LEU A 206 1.40 6.62 21.59
C LEU A 206 1.66 8.13 21.62
N ALA A 207 2.04 8.73 20.48
CA ALA A 207 2.29 10.18 20.39
C ALA A 207 1.06 11.01 20.77
N ILE A 208 -0.14 10.60 20.33
CA ILE A 208 -1.41 11.23 20.71
C ILE A 208 -1.62 11.13 22.23
N THR A 209 -1.48 9.93 22.79
CA THR A 209 -1.74 9.71 24.22
C THR A 209 -0.74 10.43 25.13
N GLU A 210 0.51 10.58 24.73
CA GLU A 210 1.53 11.35 25.43
C GLU A 210 1.26 12.86 25.40
N SER A 211 0.69 13.37 24.32
CA SER A 211 0.32 14.78 24.20
C SER A 211 -0.90 15.19 25.04
N LEU A 212 -1.63 14.22 25.60
CA LEU A 212 -2.77 14.46 26.49
C LEU A 212 -2.39 14.55 27.98
N LYS A 213 -1.11 14.28 28.31
CA LYS A 213 -0.57 14.36 29.70
C LYS A 213 -0.08 15.77 30.02
#